data_94206286d28f9ddf6011d5f7164a3bb5
#
_entry.id   94206286d28f9ddf6011d5f7164a3bb5
#
_cell.length_a   1.000
_cell.length_b   1.000
_cell.length_c   1.000
_cell.angle_alpha   90.00
_cell.angle_beta   90.00
_cell.angle_gamma   90.00
#
_symmetry.space_group_name_H-M   'P 1'
#
loop_
_entity.id
_entity.type
_entity.pdbx_description
1 polymer ?
#
loop_
_entity_poly.entity_id
_entity_poly.type
_entity_poly.pdbx_seq_one_letter_code
_entity_poly.pdbx_strand_id
1 'polypeptide(L)'
;MLNFLKIPIDIASNTSYTITRKINNEIGGIYDVDRKTVTNVILGKEVDCVPAGFWFHFPAEQHSGDAAVQAHLDLAKAIDLDMLKIMTESLMPYGDIRCAADWKKLKPFTRQSPFIVEQIDLMKRVCDKLGDDKALLATVHGVWASMFHIFNGPDCYEERRDALAATLREDRDAFRHGLDVVTDGLSLLIDEMKTTGIHGFYYAALGGEANMLSREEFDEVIKPCEIRLLREAKDENHFVMLHMCKDHLDLTRYADYPCDAVNWGIYSDNISLEEGRKLFAGKTILGGLDDRDGVLVHGTKEQIERRVAELMDEMKGYPFILGADCTLPTDIPYDNIRAAIEATRKHAR
;
A
#
# COMPACT_ATOMS: atom_id res chain seq x y z
N MET A 1 39.95 -27.72 -32.93
CA MET A 1 39.30 -28.10 -31.65
C MET A 1 39.66 -27.02 -30.63
N LEU A 2 38.80 -26.06 -30.44
CA LEU A 2 38.93 -25.00 -29.43
C LEU A 2 37.82 -25.21 -28.41
N ASN A 3 38.24 -25.62 -27.22
CA ASN A 3 37.35 -25.74 -26.06
C ASN A 3 36.93 -24.35 -25.56
N PHE A 4 35.67 -24.01 -25.70
CA PHE A 4 35.06 -22.88 -24.97
C PHE A 4 34.71 -23.30 -23.55
N LEU A 5 35.48 -22.84 -22.60
CA LEU A 5 35.16 -22.86 -21.18
C LEU A 5 33.91 -21.97 -20.96
N LYS A 6 32.80 -22.58 -20.49
CA LYS A 6 31.66 -21.89 -19.95
C LYS A 6 32.05 -21.28 -18.59
N ILE A 7 32.15 -19.97 -18.52
CA ILE A 7 32.25 -19.21 -17.28
C ILE A 7 30.80 -19.06 -16.73
N PRO A 8 30.52 -19.40 -15.48
CA PRO A 8 29.22 -19.14 -14.90
C PRO A 8 29.06 -17.63 -14.65
N ILE A 9 28.10 -17.02 -15.29
CA ILE A 9 27.69 -15.63 -15.05
C ILE A 9 26.68 -15.67 -13.88
N ASP A 10 27.13 -15.58 -12.63
CA ASP A 10 26.18 -15.37 -11.52
C ASP A 10 26.75 -14.79 -10.21
N ILE A 11 27.87 -14.07 -10.23
CA ILE A 11 28.38 -13.38 -9.02
C ILE A 11 28.68 -11.88 -9.25
N ALA A 12 28.63 -11.41 -10.51
CA ALA A 12 29.08 -10.06 -10.84
C ALA A 12 28.02 -8.95 -10.70
N SER A 13 26.72 -9.28 -10.64
CA SER A 13 25.65 -8.25 -10.67
C SER A 13 25.42 -7.55 -9.32
N ASN A 14 25.39 -8.29 -8.22
CA ASN A 14 25.16 -7.68 -6.90
C ASN A 14 26.36 -6.86 -6.39
N THR A 15 27.59 -7.35 -6.65
CA THR A 15 28.80 -6.63 -6.21
C THR A 15 29.01 -5.34 -7.02
N SER A 16 28.71 -5.35 -8.32
CA SER A 16 28.82 -4.17 -9.18
C SER A 16 27.80 -3.09 -8.82
N TYR A 17 26.54 -3.48 -8.53
CA TYR A 17 25.47 -2.56 -8.14
C TYR A 17 25.77 -1.91 -6.78
N THR A 18 26.21 -2.69 -5.80
CA THR A 18 26.58 -2.21 -4.46
C THR A 18 27.82 -1.30 -4.51
N ILE A 19 28.78 -1.57 -5.38
CA ILE A 19 29.97 -0.73 -5.58
C ILE A 19 29.59 0.57 -6.27
N THR A 20 28.75 0.55 -7.31
CA THR A 20 28.28 1.76 -8.00
C THR A 20 27.46 2.65 -7.06
N ARG A 21 26.63 2.07 -6.21
CA ARG A 21 25.86 2.77 -5.18
C ARG A 21 26.76 3.43 -4.13
N LYS A 22 27.80 2.73 -3.64
CA LYS A 22 28.83 3.31 -2.74
C LYS A 22 29.63 4.45 -3.37
N ILE A 23 30.02 4.31 -4.63
CA ILE A 23 30.82 5.34 -5.33
C ILE A 23 29.98 6.62 -5.56
N ASN A 24 28.69 6.50 -5.86
CA ASN A 24 27.81 7.65 -6.02
C ASN A 24 27.61 8.42 -4.70
N ASN A 25 27.58 7.73 -3.56
CA ASN A 25 27.52 8.35 -2.23
C ASN A 25 28.79 9.15 -1.87
N GLU A 26 29.95 8.76 -2.38
CA GLU A 26 31.22 9.46 -2.11
C GLU A 26 31.45 10.69 -3.01
N ILE A 27 30.79 10.77 -4.17
CA ILE A 27 31.09 11.79 -5.19
C ILE A 27 30.03 12.88 -5.32
N GLY A 28 28.78 12.67 -4.81
CA GLY A 28 27.70 13.58 -5.16
C GLY A 28 26.65 13.89 -4.11
N GLY A 29 26.81 13.50 -2.85
CA GLY A 29 25.80 13.82 -1.82
C GLY A 29 24.42 13.16 -2.08
N ILE A 30 24.37 12.08 -2.87
CA ILE A 30 23.14 11.31 -3.10
C ILE A 30 22.94 10.41 -1.89
N TYR A 31 21.92 10.67 -1.10
CA TYR A 31 21.56 9.86 0.06
C TYR A 31 21.09 8.48 -0.39
N ASP A 32 21.73 7.44 0.16
CA ASP A 32 21.24 6.06 0.03
C ASP A 32 20.15 5.83 1.06
N VAL A 33 18.92 5.56 0.59
CA VAL A 33 17.76 5.31 1.45
C VAL A 33 17.61 3.81 1.59
N ASP A 34 18.14 3.29 2.68
CA ASP A 34 18.02 1.87 3.04
C ASP A 34 16.70 1.58 3.75
N ARG A 35 16.42 0.30 3.95
CA ARG A 35 15.25 -0.19 4.71
C ARG A 35 15.13 0.47 6.10
N LYS A 36 16.25 0.62 6.80
CA LYS A 36 16.27 1.18 8.16
C LYS A 36 15.85 2.64 8.15
N THR A 37 16.28 3.40 7.16
CA THR A 37 15.90 4.80 6.96
C THR A 37 14.39 4.91 6.72
N VAL A 38 13.83 4.10 5.81
CA VAL A 38 12.37 4.05 5.58
C VAL A 38 11.62 3.72 6.86
N THR A 39 12.04 2.68 7.56
CA THR A 39 11.40 2.26 8.83
C THR A 39 11.48 3.38 9.88
N ASN A 40 12.61 4.06 10.00
CA ASN A 40 12.76 5.17 10.94
C ASN A 40 11.80 6.32 10.62
N VAL A 41 11.65 6.70 9.33
CA VAL A 41 10.69 7.73 8.93
C VAL A 41 9.26 7.29 9.26
N ILE A 42 8.88 6.05 8.92
CA ILE A 42 7.53 5.53 9.21
C ILE A 42 7.23 5.60 10.72
N LEU A 43 8.23 5.31 11.56
CA LEU A 43 8.10 5.39 13.02
C LEU A 43 8.28 6.83 13.59
N GLY A 44 8.27 7.85 12.73
CA GLY A 44 8.36 9.26 13.15
C GLY A 44 9.72 9.70 13.69
N LYS A 45 10.80 8.94 13.42
CA LYS A 45 12.16 9.31 13.83
C LYS A 45 12.77 10.28 12.82
N GLU A 46 13.62 11.17 13.30
CA GLU A 46 14.36 12.09 12.44
C GLU A 46 15.36 11.35 11.56
N VAL A 47 15.40 11.73 10.29
CA VAL A 47 16.35 11.29 9.28
C VAL A 47 16.69 12.46 8.35
N ASP A 48 17.83 12.39 7.66
CA ASP A 48 18.34 13.46 6.82
C ASP A 48 17.78 13.48 5.39
N CYS A 49 16.85 12.58 5.07
CA CYS A 49 16.27 12.45 3.74
C CYS A 49 14.78 12.14 3.79
N VAL A 50 14.11 12.31 2.66
CA VAL A 50 12.71 11.91 2.46
C VAL A 50 12.68 10.69 1.56
N PRO A 51 12.24 9.52 2.07
CA PRO A 51 12.00 8.35 1.24
C PRO A 51 10.87 8.57 0.25
N ALA A 52 10.82 7.71 -0.78
CA ALA A 52 9.73 7.71 -1.75
C ALA A 52 9.15 6.30 -1.95
N GLY A 53 7.82 6.22 -2.11
CA GLY A 53 7.11 4.98 -2.35
C GLY A 53 6.01 5.16 -3.38
N PHE A 54 6.05 4.35 -4.45
CA PHE A 54 5.07 4.36 -5.53
C PHE A 54 4.68 2.93 -5.90
N TRP A 55 3.43 2.75 -6.35
CA TRP A 55 2.89 1.45 -6.78
C TRP A 55 1.77 1.63 -7.80
N PHE A 56 1.54 0.57 -8.57
CA PHE A 56 0.46 0.44 -9.53
C PHE A 56 0.05 -1.03 -9.62
N HIS A 57 -1.15 -1.30 -10.16
CA HIS A 57 -1.55 -2.66 -10.48
C HIS A 57 -0.79 -3.14 -11.72
N PHE A 58 -0.28 -4.37 -11.66
CA PHE A 58 0.33 -4.99 -12.82
C PHE A 58 -0.72 -5.38 -13.88
N PRO A 59 -0.34 -5.60 -15.15
CA PRO A 59 -1.22 -6.20 -16.14
C PRO A 59 -1.75 -7.57 -15.68
N ALA A 60 -2.95 -7.94 -16.13
CA ALA A 60 -3.66 -9.14 -15.64
C ALA A 60 -2.86 -10.44 -15.75
N GLU A 61 -2.01 -10.57 -16.77
CA GLU A 61 -1.11 -11.71 -16.97
C GLU A 61 0.01 -11.81 -15.92
N GLN A 62 0.20 -10.78 -15.11
CA GLN A 62 1.21 -10.69 -14.05
C GLN A 62 0.59 -10.69 -12.63
N HIS A 63 -0.66 -11.11 -12.48
CA HIS A 63 -1.37 -11.06 -11.20
C HIS A 63 -1.06 -12.26 -10.29
N SER A 64 -0.48 -13.35 -10.80
CA SER A 64 -0.26 -14.56 -10.00
C SER A 64 0.99 -15.34 -10.40
N GLY A 65 1.42 -16.24 -9.52
CA GLY A 65 2.49 -17.21 -9.76
C GLY A 65 3.84 -16.56 -10.10
N ASP A 66 4.60 -17.20 -11.01
CA ASP A 66 5.95 -16.76 -11.40
C ASP A 66 5.93 -15.39 -12.06
N ALA A 67 4.89 -15.06 -12.83
CA ALA A 67 4.75 -13.78 -13.51
C ALA A 67 4.60 -12.63 -12.51
N ALA A 68 3.81 -12.81 -11.46
CA ALA A 68 3.67 -11.81 -10.41
C ALA A 68 4.99 -11.57 -9.65
N VAL A 69 5.70 -12.65 -9.28
CA VAL A 69 7.01 -12.53 -8.63
C VAL A 69 7.97 -11.78 -9.53
N GLN A 70 8.07 -12.16 -10.81
CA GLN A 70 8.99 -11.51 -11.75
C GLN A 70 8.67 -10.04 -11.96
N ALA A 71 7.37 -9.67 -12.04
CA ALA A 71 6.94 -8.29 -12.18
C ALA A 71 7.42 -7.40 -11.01
N HIS A 72 7.32 -7.90 -9.77
CA HIS A 72 7.83 -7.17 -8.60
C HIS A 72 9.36 -7.01 -8.63
N LEU A 73 10.10 -8.05 -9.03
CA LEU A 73 11.56 -8.00 -9.14
C LEU A 73 12.00 -7.04 -10.25
N ASP A 74 11.32 -7.07 -11.39
CA ASP A 74 11.61 -6.18 -12.52
C ASP A 74 11.31 -4.73 -12.15
N LEU A 75 10.20 -4.46 -11.45
CA LEU A 75 9.87 -3.13 -10.94
C LEU A 75 10.95 -2.63 -9.97
N ALA A 76 11.32 -3.45 -8.98
CA ALA A 76 12.34 -3.09 -8.01
C ALA A 76 13.71 -2.80 -8.66
N LYS A 77 14.01 -3.48 -9.76
CA LYS A 77 15.25 -3.27 -10.54
C LYS A 77 15.16 -2.05 -11.47
N ALA A 78 13.98 -1.84 -12.10
CA ALA A 78 13.80 -0.76 -13.07
C ALA A 78 13.70 0.61 -12.41
N ILE A 79 13.14 0.66 -11.21
CA ILE A 79 12.94 1.90 -10.43
C ILE A 79 13.64 1.70 -9.09
N ASP A 80 14.55 2.60 -8.73
CA ASP A 80 15.23 2.55 -7.43
C ASP A 80 14.31 3.01 -6.29
N LEU A 81 13.24 2.23 -6.06
CA LEU A 81 12.28 2.46 -5.00
C LEU A 81 12.93 2.27 -3.62
N ASP A 82 12.59 3.13 -2.67
CA ASP A 82 13.04 2.99 -1.27
C ASP A 82 12.24 1.93 -0.52
N MET A 83 11.00 1.74 -0.93
CA MET A 83 10.08 0.75 -0.39
C MET A 83 9.31 0.09 -1.52
N LEU A 84 9.02 -1.20 -1.37
CA LEU A 84 8.20 -1.95 -2.31
C LEU A 84 6.93 -2.42 -1.62
N LYS A 85 5.80 -1.94 -2.09
CA LYS A 85 4.49 -2.52 -1.77
C LYS A 85 4.29 -3.75 -2.63
N ILE A 86 4.23 -4.93 -2.02
CA ILE A 86 3.92 -6.17 -2.73
C ILE A 86 2.43 -6.13 -3.06
N MET A 87 2.13 -5.93 -4.34
CA MET A 87 0.76 -5.87 -4.85
C MET A 87 0.11 -7.24 -4.74
N THR A 88 -1.12 -7.26 -4.30
CA THR A 88 -1.89 -8.48 -4.13
C THR A 88 -3.16 -8.37 -4.94
N GLU A 89 -3.22 -9.16 -6.00
CA GLU A 89 -4.37 -9.22 -6.91
C GLU A 89 -5.29 -10.41 -6.60
N SER A 90 -4.84 -11.33 -5.74
CA SER A 90 -5.63 -12.46 -5.25
C SER A 90 -6.54 -11.99 -4.12
N LEU A 91 -7.71 -11.50 -4.48
CA LEU A 91 -8.71 -10.99 -3.54
C LEU A 91 -9.49 -12.15 -2.91
N MET A 92 -10.20 -11.87 -1.81
CA MET A 92 -11.20 -12.80 -1.29
C MET A 92 -12.17 -13.18 -2.41
N PRO A 93 -12.50 -14.48 -2.56
CA PRO A 93 -13.30 -14.92 -3.69
C PRO A 93 -14.68 -14.26 -3.67
N TYR A 94 -15.17 -13.93 -4.88
CA TYR A 94 -16.56 -13.54 -5.05
C TYR A 94 -17.45 -14.66 -4.53
N GLY A 95 -18.27 -14.34 -3.53
CA GLY A 95 -19.35 -15.21 -3.09
C GLY A 95 -20.60 -15.01 -3.94
N ASP A 96 -21.61 -15.87 -3.74
CA ASP A 96 -22.97 -15.64 -4.24
C ASP A 96 -23.72 -14.66 -3.32
N ILE A 97 -23.03 -13.67 -2.76
CA ILE A 97 -23.61 -12.66 -1.86
C ILE A 97 -24.20 -11.55 -2.70
N ARG A 98 -25.53 -11.50 -2.78
CA ARG A 98 -26.28 -10.51 -3.60
C ARG A 98 -27.28 -9.69 -2.81
N CYS A 99 -27.63 -10.16 -1.61
CA CYS A 99 -28.58 -9.49 -0.71
C CYS A 99 -28.20 -9.74 0.75
N ALA A 100 -28.85 -9.07 1.66
CA ALA A 100 -28.57 -9.16 3.10
C ALA A 100 -28.63 -10.60 3.63
N ALA A 101 -29.63 -11.40 3.25
CA ALA A 101 -29.78 -12.77 3.73
C ALA A 101 -28.63 -13.72 3.31
N ASP A 102 -27.93 -13.40 2.23
CA ASP A 102 -26.84 -14.24 1.72
C ASP A 102 -25.61 -14.21 2.62
N TRP A 103 -25.38 -13.15 3.39
CA TRP A 103 -24.28 -13.06 4.34
C TRP A 103 -24.25 -14.24 5.34
N LYS A 104 -25.42 -14.78 5.72
CA LYS A 104 -25.53 -15.96 6.60
C LYS A 104 -24.96 -17.25 5.96
N LYS A 105 -24.78 -17.26 4.65
CA LYS A 105 -24.25 -18.40 3.90
C LYS A 105 -22.71 -18.40 3.79
N LEU A 106 -22.09 -17.27 4.08
CA LEU A 106 -20.63 -17.14 3.99
C LEU A 106 -19.99 -18.06 5.02
N LYS A 107 -19.06 -18.92 4.55
CA LYS A 107 -18.38 -19.89 5.40
C LYS A 107 -17.04 -19.33 5.85
N PRO A 108 -16.56 -19.71 7.06
CA PRO A 108 -15.25 -19.33 7.53
C PRO A 108 -14.14 -19.70 6.54
N PHE A 109 -13.19 -18.77 6.38
CA PHE A 109 -11.95 -19.02 5.65
C PHE A 109 -10.98 -19.84 6.51
N THR A 110 -10.02 -20.48 5.84
CA THR A 110 -8.96 -21.24 6.49
C THR A 110 -7.61 -20.82 5.93
N ARG A 111 -6.51 -21.22 6.58
CA ARG A 111 -5.15 -20.98 6.07
C ARG A 111 -4.89 -21.61 4.69
N GLN A 112 -5.71 -22.57 4.26
CA GLN A 112 -5.69 -23.21 2.94
C GLN A 112 -6.60 -22.53 1.92
N SER A 113 -7.30 -21.46 2.28
CA SER A 113 -8.10 -20.68 1.33
C SER A 113 -7.21 -20.15 0.22
N PRO A 114 -7.59 -20.30 -1.07
CA PRO A 114 -6.71 -19.99 -2.21
C PRO A 114 -6.11 -18.58 -2.14
N PHE A 115 -6.91 -17.55 -1.80
CA PHE A 115 -6.43 -16.20 -1.72
C PHE A 115 -5.33 -16.01 -0.66
N ILE A 116 -5.35 -16.77 0.45
CA ILE A 116 -4.28 -16.75 1.47
C ILE A 116 -3.04 -17.45 0.89
N VAL A 117 -3.19 -18.65 0.38
CA VAL A 117 -2.07 -19.47 -0.12
C VAL A 117 -1.31 -18.72 -1.23
N GLU A 118 -2.03 -18.13 -2.19
CA GLU A 118 -1.44 -17.40 -3.32
C GLU A 118 -0.70 -16.14 -2.87
N GLN A 119 -1.28 -15.36 -1.96
CA GLN A 119 -0.64 -14.16 -1.43
C GLN A 119 0.62 -14.49 -0.63
N ILE A 120 0.56 -15.54 0.19
CA ILE A 120 1.71 -15.95 1.00
C ILE A 120 2.84 -16.51 0.13
N ASP A 121 2.54 -17.31 -0.91
CA ASP A 121 3.55 -17.77 -1.86
C ASP A 121 4.25 -16.58 -2.56
N LEU A 122 3.46 -15.64 -3.10
CA LEU A 122 3.99 -14.44 -3.73
C LEU A 122 4.93 -13.67 -2.78
N MET A 123 4.47 -13.38 -1.56
CA MET A 123 5.24 -12.60 -0.59
C MET A 123 6.53 -13.29 -0.18
N LYS A 124 6.49 -14.57 0.16
CA LYS A 124 7.70 -15.35 0.50
C LYS A 124 8.73 -15.26 -0.61
N ARG A 125 8.32 -15.49 -1.84
CA ARG A 125 9.22 -15.52 -3.01
C ARG A 125 9.79 -14.15 -3.34
N VAL A 126 9.04 -13.07 -3.18
CA VAL A 126 9.53 -11.70 -3.35
C VAL A 126 10.48 -11.32 -2.21
N CYS A 127 10.13 -11.63 -0.96
CA CYS A 127 10.97 -11.37 0.22
C CYS A 127 12.30 -12.15 0.13
N ASP A 128 12.27 -13.43 -0.26
CA ASP A 128 13.48 -14.24 -0.43
C ASP A 128 14.44 -13.66 -1.47
N LYS A 129 13.95 -12.94 -2.48
CA LYS A 129 14.75 -12.38 -3.57
C LYS A 129 15.24 -10.96 -3.30
N LEU A 130 14.43 -10.12 -2.68
CA LEU A 130 14.76 -8.73 -2.40
C LEU A 130 15.36 -8.54 -0.99
N GLY A 131 15.08 -9.49 -0.09
CA GLY A 131 15.71 -9.56 1.22
C GLY A 131 15.68 -8.26 1.99
N ASP A 132 16.82 -7.89 2.51
CA ASP A 132 16.98 -6.74 3.40
C ASP A 132 17.27 -5.42 2.67
N ASP A 133 17.35 -5.44 1.36
CA ASP A 133 17.76 -4.25 0.58
C ASP A 133 16.69 -3.15 0.60
N LYS A 134 15.41 -3.52 0.70
CA LYS A 134 14.28 -2.58 0.62
C LYS A 134 13.28 -2.83 1.74
N ALA A 135 12.52 -1.80 2.10
CA ALA A 135 11.35 -1.97 2.96
C ALA A 135 10.22 -2.65 2.15
N LEU A 136 9.81 -3.85 2.56
CA LEU A 136 8.79 -4.66 1.89
C LEU A 136 7.47 -4.60 2.66
N LEU A 137 6.39 -4.18 1.99
CA LEU A 137 5.06 -4.03 2.59
C LEU A 137 4.08 -5.03 1.99
N ALA A 138 3.39 -5.76 2.85
CA ALA A 138 2.24 -6.56 2.44
C ALA A 138 1.01 -5.69 2.20
N THR A 139 0.25 -5.95 1.16
CA THR A 139 -1.02 -5.28 0.92
C THR A 139 -2.16 -6.04 1.60
N VAL A 140 -2.92 -5.37 2.45
CA VAL A 140 -4.17 -5.88 3.03
C VAL A 140 -5.31 -4.97 2.63
N HIS A 141 -6.33 -5.52 1.97
CA HIS A 141 -7.59 -4.82 1.79
C HIS A 141 -8.40 -4.90 3.09
N GLY A 142 -8.81 -3.76 3.63
CA GLY A 142 -9.56 -3.68 4.87
C GLY A 142 -10.91 -4.39 4.81
N VAL A 143 -11.60 -4.43 5.94
CA VAL A 143 -12.84 -5.22 6.08
C VAL A 143 -13.89 -4.81 5.08
N TRP A 144 -14.18 -3.49 4.99
CA TRP A 144 -15.17 -2.99 4.03
C TRP A 144 -14.76 -3.25 2.59
N ALA A 145 -13.48 -3.05 2.26
CA ALA A 145 -12.96 -3.34 0.93
C ALA A 145 -13.13 -4.82 0.55
N SER A 146 -12.84 -5.72 1.48
CA SER A 146 -13.00 -7.16 1.27
C SER A 146 -14.47 -7.56 1.13
N MET A 147 -15.37 -7.00 1.94
CA MET A 147 -16.81 -7.22 1.77
C MET A 147 -17.32 -6.69 0.42
N PHE A 148 -16.82 -5.53 -0.02
CA PHE A 148 -17.13 -4.99 -1.34
C PHE A 148 -16.70 -5.93 -2.47
N HIS A 149 -15.54 -6.56 -2.35
CA HIS A 149 -15.06 -7.53 -3.34
C HIS A 149 -15.85 -8.84 -3.33
N ILE A 150 -16.34 -9.29 -2.17
CA ILE A 150 -17.18 -10.49 -2.06
C ILE A 150 -18.59 -10.24 -2.58
N PHE A 151 -19.11 -9.02 -2.42
CA PHE A 151 -20.49 -8.66 -2.77
C PHE A 151 -20.68 -8.61 -4.28
N ASN A 152 -21.53 -9.48 -4.81
CA ASN A 152 -21.90 -9.54 -6.22
C ASN A 152 -23.05 -8.57 -6.51
N GLY A 153 -22.77 -7.27 -6.44
CA GLY A 153 -23.69 -6.16 -6.69
C GLY A 153 -23.54 -5.57 -8.10
N PRO A 154 -24.05 -4.36 -8.33
CA PRO A 154 -23.89 -3.61 -9.58
C PRO A 154 -22.43 -3.43 -9.98
N ASP A 155 -22.16 -3.21 -11.26
CA ASP A 155 -20.77 -3.03 -11.76
C ASP A 155 -20.21 -1.64 -11.43
N CYS A 156 -21.07 -0.61 -11.36
CA CYS A 156 -20.68 0.73 -10.95
C CYS A 156 -20.26 0.75 -9.47
N TYR A 157 -19.13 1.39 -9.17
CA TYR A 157 -18.58 1.44 -7.80
C TYR A 157 -19.59 2.04 -6.81
N GLU A 158 -20.15 3.20 -7.12
CA GLU A 158 -21.06 3.93 -6.23
C GLU A 158 -22.34 3.13 -5.97
N GLU A 159 -22.91 2.54 -7.01
CA GLU A 159 -24.12 1.71 -6.89
C GLU A 159 -23.85 0.44 -6.07
N ARG A 160 -22.71 -0.23 -6.30
CA ARG A 160 -22.31 -1.43 -5.54
C ARG A 160 -22.06 -1.09 -4.07
N ARG A 161 -21.36 0.01 -3.81
CA ARG A 161 -21.08 0.52 -2.48
C ARG A 161 -22.37 0.80 -1.70
N ASP A 162 -23.32 1.48 -2.33
CA ASP A 162 -24.60 1.84 -1.71
C ASP A 162 -25.49 0.60 -1.51
N ALA A 163 -25.48 -0.35 -2.46
CA ALA A 163 -26.17 -1.62 -2.33
C ALA A 163 -25.58 -2.47 -1.19
N LEU A 164 -24.26 -2.51 -1.04
CA LEU A 164 -23.61 -3.17 0.11
C LEU A 164 -24.04 -2.52 1.43
N ALA A 165 -24.00 -1.19 1.53
CA ALA A 165 -24.45 -0.46 2.72
C ALA A 165 -25.95 -0.71 3.04
N ALA A 166 -26.78 -0.87 2.02
CA ALA A 166 -28.19 -1.22 2.20
C ALA A 166 -28.37 -2.58 2.87
N THR A 167 -27.50 -3.59 2.59
CA THR A 167 -27.60 -4.90 3.23
C THR A 167 -27.37 -4.85 4.75
N LEU A 168 -26.56 -3.92 5.25
CA LEU A 168 -26.39 -3.66 6.68
C LEU A 168 -27.71 -3.19 7.34
N ARG A 169 -28.46 -2.34 6.63
CA ARG A 169 -29.71 -1.76 7.15
C ARG A 169 -30.88 -2.72 7.02
N GLU A 170 -30.83 -3.61 6.02
CA GLU A 170 -31.87 -4.61 5.75
C GLU A 170 -31.85 -5.77 6.76
N ASP A 171 -30.67 -6.38 7.01
CA ASP A 171 -30.50 -7.46 8.03
C ASP A 171 -29.14 -7.31 8.71
N ARG A 172 -29.12 -6.56 9.81
CA ARG A 172 -27.90 -6.25 10.58
C ARG A 172 -27.21 -7.51 11.13
N ASP A 173 -27.98 -8.52 11.51
CA ASP A 173 -27.43 -9.77 12.07
C ASP A 173 -26.75 -10.61 10.96
N ALA A 174 -27.37 -10.68 9.80
CA ALA A 174 -26.77 -11.34 8.64
C ALA A 174 -25.48 -10.62 8.22
N PHE A 175 -25.52 -9.30 8.12
CA PHE A 175 -24.36 -8.49 7.78
C PHE A 175 -23.19 -8.69 8.76
N ARG A 176 -23.50 -8.67 10.08
CA ARG A 176 -22.49 -8.93 11.12
C ARG A 176 -21.86 -10.30 10.99
N HIS A 177 -22.66 -11.34 10.70
CA HIS A 177 -22.10 -12.67 10.46
C HIS A 177 -21.10 -12.65 9.29
N GLY A 178 -21.43 -12.01 8.16
CA GLY A 178 -20.50 -11.86 7.03
C GLY A 178 -19.26 -11.07 7.40
N LEU A 179 -19.43 -9.97 8.14
CA LEU A 179 -18.35 -9.12 8.63
C LEU A 179 -17.39 -9.89 9.54
N ASP A 180 -17.90 -10.69 10.47
CA ASP A 180 -17.08 -11.52 11.37
C ASP A 180 -16.28 -12.57 10.58
N VAL A 181 -16.91 -13.25 9.62
CA VAL A 181 -16.23 -14.23 8.77
C VAL A 181 -15.11 -13.59 7.94
N VAL A 182 -15.36 -12.40 7.37
CA VAL A 182 -14.35 -11.65 6.61
C VAL A 182 -13.23 -11.19 7.52
N THR A 183 -13.55 -10.63 8.69
CA THR A 183 -12.56 -10.16 9.67
C THR A 183 -11.66 -11.30 10.15
N ASP A 184 -12.22 -12.46 10.46
CA ASP A 184 -11.45 -13.64 10.87
C ASP A 184 -10.58 -14.18 9.71
N GLY A 185 -11.07 -14.12 8.47
CA GLY A 185 -10.29 -14.48 7.29
C GLY A 185 -9.09 -13.55 7.06
N LEU A 186 -9.29 -12.24 7.26
CA LEU A 186 -8.20 -11.26 7.20
C LEU A 186 -7.20 -11.41 8.35
N SER A 187 -7.68 -11.75 9.56
CA SER A 187 -6.82 -12.07 10.70
C SER A 187 -5.90 -13.24 10.39
N LEU A 188 -6.42 -14.33 9.81
CA LEU A 188 -5.61 -15.47 9.35
C LEU A 188 -4.57 -15.04 8.29
N LEU A 189 -4.98 -14.20 7.35
CA LEU A 189 -4.08 -13.69 6.30
C LEU A 189 -2.94 -12.87 6.91
N ILE A 190 -3.23 -11.94 7.83
CA ILE A 190 -2.24 -11.12 8.53
C ILE A 190 -1.24 -11.99 9.30
N ASP A 191 -1.73 -12.99 10.04
CA ASP A 191 -0.88 -13.95 10.75
C ASP A 191 0.12 -14.64 9.82
N GLU A 192 -0.35 -15.14 8.67
CA GLU A 192 0.51 -15.79 7.68
C GLU A 192 1.49 -14.82 7.02
N MET A 193 1.05 -13.59 6.69
CA MET A 193 1.89 -12.55 6.10
C MET A 193 3.11 -12.23 6.99
N LYS A 194 2.95 -12.19 8.31
CA LYS A 194 4.06 -11.96 9.25
C LYS A 194 5.17 -13.01 9.16
N THR A 195 4.87 -14.20 8.62
CA THR A 195 5.86 -15.28 8.46
C THR A 195 6.68 -15.18 7.17
N THR A 196 6.41 -14.19 6.31
CA THR A 196 6.95 -14.13 4.95
C THR A 196 8.24 -13.33 4.80
N GLY A 197 8.64 -12.57 5.82
CA GLY A 197 9.79 -11.67 5.75
C GLY A 197 9.45 -10.24 5.34
N ILE A 198 8.19 -9.86 5.33
CA ILE A 198 7.76 -8.45 5.16
C ILE A 198 8.18 -7.61 6.37
N HIS A 199 8.26 -6.29 6.19
CA HIS A 199 8.63 -5.34 7.24
C HIS A 199 7.44 -4.53 7.76
N GLY A 200 6.31 -4.58 7.06
CA GLY A 200 5.09 -3.88 7.46
C GLY A 200 3.93 -4.13 6.53
N PHE A 201 2.84 -3.48 6.86
CA PHE A 201 1.58 -3.61 6.15
C PHE A 201 1.16 -2.29 5.52
N TYR A 202 0.66 -2.37 4.29
CA TYR A 202 -0.13 -1.34 3.65
C TYR A 202 -1.59 -1.77 3.72
N TYR A 203 -2.31 -1.22 4.69
CA TYR A 203 -3.71 -1.54 4.96
C TYR A 203 -4.61 -0.54 4.24
N ALA A 204 -5.33 -1.01 3.22
CA ALA A 204 -6.21 -0.18 2.40
C ALA A 204 -7.65 -0.24 2.92
N ALA A 205 -8.07 0.81 3.62
CA ALA A 205 -9.42 0.97 4.12
C ALA A 205 -10.32 1.62 3.08
N LEU A 206 -11.54 1.10 2.95
CA LEU A 206 -12.68 1.73 2.28
C LEU A 206 -13.78 1.99 3.30
N GLY A 207 -14.85 2.66 2.88
CA GLY A 207 -16.02 2.88 3.72
C GLY A 207 -16.00 4.17 4.53
N GLY A 208 -14.98 5.01 4.29
CA GLY A 208 -14.83 6.30 4.96
C GLY A 208 -15.61 7.44 4.36
N GLU A 209 -16.27 7.25 3.21
CA GLU A 209 -17.04 8.29 2.52
C GLU A 209 -18.18 8.79 3.40
N ALA A 210 -18.25 10.11 3.58
CA ALA A 210 -19.18 10.75 4.51
C ALA A 210 -20.66 10.50 4.17
N ASN A 211 -20.96 10.25 2.90
CA ASN A 211 -22.33 10.11 2.37
C ASN A 211 -22.82 8.65 2.30
N MET A 212 -22.00 7.67 2.68
CA MET A 212 -22.34 6.25 2.54
C MET A 212 -22.88 5.63 3.83
N LEU A 213 -22.04 5.56 4.85
CA LEU A 213 -22.41 5.11 6.19
C LEU A 213 -22.56 6.32 7.11
N SER A 214 -23.56 6.32 7.99
CA SER A 214 -23.59 7.28 9.07
C SER A 214 -22.35 7.11 9.96
N ARG A 215 -22.00 8.13 10.72
CA ARG A 215 -20.92 8.06 11.70
C ARG A 215 -21.14 6.91 12.70
N GLU A 216 -22.37 6.76 13.15
CA GLU A 216 -22.79 5.73 14.09
C GLU A 216 -22.67 4.33 13.46
N GLU A 217 -23.16 4.12 12.22
CA GLU A 217 -23.00 2.85 11.50
C GLU A 217 -21.53 2.46 11.35
N PHE A 218 -20.68 3.43 10.97
CA PHE A 218 -19.25 3.18 10.82
C PHE A 218 -18.60 2.83 12.17
N ASP A 219 -18.82 3.64 13.19
CA ASP A 219 -18.17 3.50 14.51
C ASP A 219 -18.63 2.22 15.23
N GLU A 220 -19.88 1.77 15.05
CA GLU A 220 -20.40 0.56 15.71
C GLU A 220 -20.12 -0.73 14.96
N VAL A 221 -20.01 -0.68 13.62
CA VAL A 221 -19.97 -1.89 12.81
C VAL A 221 -18.58 -2.11 12.19
N ILE A 222 -18.07 -1.13 11.48
CA ILE A 222 -16.83 -1.30 10.70
C ILE A 222 -15.58 -1.06 11.55
N LYS A 223 -15.52 0.07 12.24
CA LYS A 223 -14.35 0.52 12.99
C LYS A 223 -13.79 -0.50 13.99
N PRO A 224 -14.61 -1.24 14.77
CA PRO A 224 -14.05 -2.23 15.71
C PRO A 224 -13.28 -3.36 15.02
N CYS A 225 -13.75 -3.80 13.86
CA CYS A 225 -13.08 -4.84 13.06
C CYS A 225 -11.76 -4.32 12.46
N GLU A 226 -11.78 -3.11 11.91
CA GLU A 226 -10.59 -2.45 11.36
C GLU A 226 -9.52 -2.25 12.45
N ILE A 227 -9.91 -1.74 13.61
CA ILE A 227 -8.98 -1.54 14.76
C ILE A 227 -8.40 -2.87 15.25
N ARG A 228 -9.22 -3.95 15.30
CA ARG A 228 -8.74 -5.29 15.64
C ARG A 228 -7.64 -5.72 14.69
N LEU A 229 -7.89 -5.69 13.38
CA LEU A 229 -6.93 -6.13 12.37
C LEU A 229 -5.64 -5.28 12.35
N LEU A 230 -5.76 -3.97 12.52
CA LEU A 230 -4.59 -3.09 12.61
C LEU A 230 -3.73 -3.38 13.85
N ARG A 231 -4.35 -3.71 14.99
CA ARG A 231 -3.63 -4.14 16.19
C ARG A 231 -2.96 -5.50 16.01
N GLU A 232 -3.61 -6.42 15.31
CA GLU A 232 -3.03 -7.72 14.96
C GLU A 232 -1.87 -7.57 13.96
N ALA A 233 -1.97 -6.65 12.99
CA ALA A 233 -0.92 -6.36 12.02
C ALA A 233 0.32 -5.73 12.66
N LYS A 234 0.13 -4.79 13.58
CA LYS A 234 1.19 -4.01 14.19
C LYS A 234 1.86 -4.73 15.35
N ASP A 235 3.19 -4.83 15.33
CA ASP A 235 4.00 -5.29 16.44
C ASP A 235 5.40 -4.65 16.42
N GLU A 236 6.35 -5.15 17.23
CA GLU A 236 7.72 -4.63 17.29
C GLU A 236 8.52 -4.80 15.98
N ASN A 237 8.13 -5.73 15.12
CA ASN A 237 8.80 -6.06 13.88
C ASN A 237 8.05 -5.55 12.63
N HIS A 238 6.78 -5.19 12.77
CA HIS A 238 5.91 -4.81 11.67
C HIS A 238 5.22 -3.47 11.94
N PHE A 239 5.52 -2.48 11.11
CA PHE A 239 4.79 -1.21 11.10
C PHE A 239 3.51 -1.32 10.25
N VAL A 240 2.59 -0.37 10.45
CA VAL A 240 1.34 -0.30 9.67
C VAL A 240 1.19 1.08 9.04
N MET A 241 1.02 1.07 7.73
CA MET A 241 0.63 2.23 6.94
C MET A 241 -0.85 2.09 6.55
N LEU A 242 -1.67 3.04 6.97
CA LEU A 242 -3.10 3.10 6.69
C LEU A 242 -3.35 3.95 5.44
N HIS A 243 -3.92 3.36 4.40
CA HIS A 243 -4.44 4.07 3.26
C HIS A 243 -5.96 4.22 3.37
N MET A 244 -6.43 5.44 3.33
CA MET A 244 -7.85 5.78 3.30
C MET A 244 -8.20 6.15 1.86
N CYS A 245 -8.92 5.24 1.20
CA CYS A 245 -9.16 5.30 -0.24
C CYS A 245 -10.50 5.95 -0.57
N LYS A 246 -10.57 6.63 -1.66
CA LYS A 246 -11.71 7.33 -2.27
C LYS A 246 -11.78 8.83 -1.95
N ASP A 247 -12.75 9.47 -2.55
CA ASP A 247 -13.09 10.88 -2.44
C ASP A 247 -14.12 11.13 -1.33
N HIS A 248 -14.29 12.39 -0.95
CA HIS A 248 -15.29 12.84 0.05
C HIS A 248 -15.25 12.07 1.38
N LEU A 249 -14.03 11.75 1.86
CA LEU A 249 -13.83 11.00 3.09
C LEU A 249 -14.09 11.85 4.34
N ASP A 250 -14.78 11.29 5.31
CA ASP A 250 -14.71 11.76 6.69
C ASP A 250 -13.47 11.16 7.37
N LEU A 251 -12.31 11.77 7.15
CA LEU A 251 -11.04 11.29 7.68
C LEU A 251 -10.96 11.31 9.21
N THR A 252 -11.86 12.05 9.89
CA THR A 252 -11.92 12.05 11.36
C THR A 252 -12.32 10.68 11.94
N ARG A 253 -12.93 9.81 11.14
CA ARG A 253 -13.25 8.41 11.50
C ARG A 253 -12.01 7.59 11.81
N TYR A 254 -10.86 7.95 11.21
CA TYR A 254 -9.60 7.21 11.26
C TYR A 254 -8.55 7.83 12.20
N ALA A 255 -8.85 8.96 12.86
CA ALA A 255 -7.87 9.72 13.64
C ALA A 255 -7.21 8.89 14.76
N ASP A 256 -7.95 7.97 15.37
CA ASP A 256 -7.53 7.10 16.49
C ASP A 256 -7.09 5.68 16.05
N TYR A 257 -6.98 5.43 14.75
CA TYR A 257 -6.54 4.12 14.25
C TYR A 257 -5.08 3.83 14.63
N PRO A 258 -4.77 2.60 15.05
CA PRO A 258 -3.44 2.23 15.55
C PRO A 258 -2.45 1.95 14.39
N CYS A 259 -2.12 2.99 13.62
CA CYS A 259 -1.16 2.95 12.53
C CYS A 259 0.02 3.89 12.77
N ASP A 260 1.14 3.66 12.07
CA ASP A 260 2.37 4.46 12.15
C ASP A 260 2.41 5.55 11.09
N ALA A 261 1.88 5.25 9.91
CA ALA A 261 1.80 6.18 8.79
C ALA A 261 0.40 6.19 8.19
N VAL A 262 0.07 7.29 7.50
CA VAL A 262 -1.22 7.50 6.83
C VAL A 262 -1.03 7.97 5.40
N ASN A 263 -1.97 7.57 4.52
CA ASN A 263 -2.03 7.99 3.13
C ASN A 263 -3.50 8.20 2.73
N TRP A 264 -3.78 9.26 2.01
CA TRP A 264 -5.12 9.55 1.44
C TRP A 264 -4.97 10.40 0.19
N GLY A 265 -6.00 10.50 -0.63
CA GLY A 265 -6.03 11.33 -1.82
C GLY A 265 -6.31 12.79 -1.50
N ILE A 266 -5.29 13.66 -1.53
CA ILE A 266 -5.47 15.10 -1.31
C ILE A 266 -6.12 15.81 -2.51
N TYR A 267 -6.02 15.20 -3.69
CA TYR A 267 -6.62 15.70 -4.94
C TYR A 267 -8.03 15.13 -5.20
N SER A 268 -8.57 14.34 -4.27
CA SER A 268 -9.87 13.66 -4.37
C SER A 268 -10.91 14.28 -3.44
N ASP A 269 -11.02 15.62 -3.42
CA ASP A 269 -11.96 16.37 -2.56
C ASP A 269 -11.88 16.00 -1.07
N ASN A 270 -10.66 15.71 -0.61
CA ASN A 270 -10.35 15.44 0.79
C ASN A 270 -9.54 16.59 1.40
N ILE A 271 -9.16 16.44 2.67
CA ILE A 271 -8.37 17.46 3.37
C ILE A 271 -6.95 17.57 2.80
N SER A 272 -6.38 18.76 2.87
CA SER A 272 -5.00 19.07 2.50
C SER A 272 -3.96 18.37 3.38
N LEU A 273 -2.68 18.37 2.95
CA LEU A 273 -1.58 17.88 3.79
C LEU A 273 -1.46 18.66 5.11
N GLU A 274 -1.68 19.97 5.10
CA GLU A 274 -1.64 20.81 6.31
C GLU A 274 -2.72 20.41 7.32
N GLU A 275 -3.95 20.20 6.87
CA GLU A 275 -5.05 19.71 7.70
C GLU A 275 -4.79 18.30 8.21
N GLY A 276 -4.26 17.42 7.34
CA GLY A 276 -3.88 16.06 7.70
C GLY A 276 -2.78 16.00 8.76
N ARG A 277 -1.79 16.89 8.71
CA ARG A 277 -0.76 17.03 9.77
C ARG A 277 -1.37 17.33 11.15
N LYS A 278 -2.45 18.07 11.18
CA LYS A 278 -3.18 18.41 12.42
C LYS A 278 -4.04 17.21 12.88
N LEU A 279 -4.77 16.58 11.96
CA LEU A 279 -5.65 15.46 12.24
C LEU A 279 -4.90 14.21 12.69
N PHE A 280 -3.79 13.90 12.00
CA PHE A 280 -2.97 12.71 12.24
C PHE A 280 -1.66 13.06 12.95
N ALA A 281 -1.70 13.99 13.88
CA ALA A 281 -0.51 14.43 14.61
C ALA A 281 0.26 13.24 15.21
N GLY A 282 1.57 13.21 14.96
CA GLY A 282 2.46 12.14 15.42
C GLY A 282 2.52 10.91 14.50
N LYS A 283 1.80 10.89 13.37
CA LYS A 283 1.89 9.84 12.34
C LYS A 283 2.66 10.37 11.13
N THR A 284 3.42 9.51 10.49
CA THR A 284 4.08 9.84 9.21
C THR A 284 3.05 9.97 8.09
N ILE A 285 3.18 10.94 7.22
CA ILE A 285 2.32 11.09 6.04
C ILE A 285 3.07 10.57 4.81
N LEU A 286 2.42 9.70 4.03
CA LEU A 286 2.82 9.34 2.67
C LEU A 286 1.85 9.98 1.70
N GLY A 287 2.34 10.63 0.64
CA GLY A 287 1.49 11.21 -0.39
C GLY A 287 2.09 12.44 -1.07
N GLY A 288 1.23 13.35 -1.51
CA GLY A 288 1.57 14.67 -2.04
C GLY A 288 1.52 14.80 -3.54
N LEU A 289 1.46 13.69 -4.29
CA LEU A 289 1.34 13.70 -5.75
C LEU A 289 0.02 13.08 -6.19
N ASP A 290 -0.63 13.76 -7.13
CA ASP A 290 -1.85 13.26 -7.77
C ASP A 290 -1.54 11.97 -8.55
N ASP A 291 -2.37 10.95 -8.35
CA ASP A 291 -2.22 9.64 -8.94
C ASP A 291 -2.92 9.49 -10.30
N ARG A 292 -3.65 10.51 -10.80
CA ARG A 292 -4.46 10.45 -12.04
C ARG A 292 -4.12 11.55 -13.03
N ASP A 293 -4.31 12.80 -12.64
CA ASP A 293 -4.30 13.94 -13.55
C ASP A 293 -3.13 14.92 -13.31
N GLY A 294 -2.26 14.62 -12.31
CA GLY A 294 -1.19 15.49 -11.91
C GLY A 294 0.09 15.38 -12.73
N VAL A 295 1.07 16.18 -12.32
CA VAL A 295 2.37 16.26 -13.00
C VAL A 295 3.15 14.95 -12.98
N LEU A 296 2.89 14.08 -12.00
CA LEU A 296 3.55 12.76 -11.95
C LEU A 296 3.14 11.90 -13.14
N VAL A 297 1.87 11.98 -13.57
CA VAL A 297 1.33 11.17 -14.66
C VAL A 297 1.59 11.84 -16.03
N HIS A 298 1.33 13.15 -16.14
CA HIS A 298 1.30 13.87 -17.42
C HIS A 298 2.39 14.93 -17.58
N GLY A 299 3.18 15.21 -16.55
CA GLY A 299 4.16 16.29 -16.57
C GLY A 299 5.49 15.93 -17.19
N THR A 300 6.29 16.97 -17.46
CA THR A 300 7.71 16.82 -17.81
C THR A 300 8.55 16.58 -16.55
N LYS A 301 9.78 16.09 -16.75
CA LYS A 301 10.75 15.90 -15.64
C LYS A 301 10.90 17.18 -14.80
N GLU A 302 11.00 18.34 -15.44
CA GLU A 302 11.18 19.63 -14.75
C GLU A 302 9.93 20.05 -13.94
N GLN A 303 8.74 19.68 -14.43
CA GLN A 303 7.49 19.92 -13.70
C GLN A 303 7.38 19.02 -12.48
N ILE A 304 7.76 17.75 -12.62
CA ILE A 304 7.82 16.78 -11.52
C ILE A 304 8.83 17.25 -10.46
N GLU A 305 10.06 17.57 -10.86
CA GLU A 305 11.11 18.03 -9.95
C GLU A 305 10.68 19.28 -9.18
N ARG A 306 10.06 20.26 -9.84
CA ARG A 306 9.53 21.48 -9.20
C ARG A 306 8.45 21.15 -8.17
N ARG A 307 7.46 20.30 -8.52
CA ARG A 307 6.39 19.93 -7.58
C ARG A 307 6.93 19.18 -6.37
N VAL A 308 7.90 18.28 -6.58
CA VAL A 308 8.57 17.60 -5.47
C VAL A 308 9.30 18.59 -4.56
N ALA A 309 10.02 19.58 -5.12
CA ALA A 309 10.67 20.62 -4.33
C ALA A 309 9.67 21.40 -3.47
N GLU A 310 8.52 21.81 -4.04
CA GLU A 310 7.45 22.47 -3.29
C GLU A 310 6.93 21.60 -2.13
N LEU A 311 6.74 20.30 -2.37
CA LEU A 311 6.32 19.36 -1.34
C LEU A 311 7.36 19.19 -0.23
N MET A 312 8.66 19.18 -0.58
CA MET A 312 9.73 19.11 0.41
C MET A 312 9.71 20.33 1.32
N ASP A 313 9.46 21.52 0.77
CA ASP A 313 9.34 22.76 1.55
C ASP A 313 8.05 22.76 2.41
N GLU A 314 6.92 22.34 1.84
CA GLU A 314 5.63 22.23 2.55
C GLU A 314 5.71 21.27 3.75
N MET A 315 6.38 20.13 3.57
CA MET A 315 6.48 19.07 4.58
C MET A 315 7.74 19.16 5.45
N LYS A 316 8.50 20.25 5.35
CA LYS A 316 9.71 20.42 6.13
C LYS A 316 9.46 20.31 7.63
N GLY A 317 10.27 19.49 8.30
CA GLY A 317 10.17 19.26 9.75
C GLY A 317 9.02 18.34 10.17
N TYR A 318 8.31 17.70 9.20
CA TYR A 318 7.28 16.71 9.48
C TYR A 318 7.72 15.34 8.93
N PRO A 319 7.46 14.21 9.63
CA PRO A 319 7.73 12.88 9.10
C PRO A 319 6.94 12.65 7.80
N PHE A 320 7.66 12.50 6.69
CA PHE A 320 7.05 12.47 5.35
C PHE A 320 7.73 11.46 4.45
N ILE A 321 6.93 10.77 3.64
CA ILE A 321 7.35 9.91 2.54
C ILE A 321 6.68 10.45 1.28
N LEU A 322 7.48 10.76 0.25
CA LEU A 322 6.92 11.17 -1.04
C LEU A 322 6.19 9.99 -1.67
N GLY A 323 4.96 10.19 -2.08
CA GLY A 323 4.13 9.20 -2.74
C GLY A 323 3.00 9.81 -3.53
N ALA A 324 2.19 8.94 -4.13
CA ALA A 324 0.96 9.34 -4.78
C ALA A 324 -0.24 9.19 -3.83
N ASP A 325 -1.34 9.85 -4.17
CA ASP A 325 -2.60 9.79 -3.43
C ASP A 325 -3.15 8.38 -3.33
N CYS A 326 -3.03 7.61 -4.40
CA CYS A 326 -3.46 6.22 -4.48
C CYS A 326 -2.56 5.44 -5.46
N THR A 327 -3.08 4.35 -6.01
CA THR A 327 -2.45 3.51 -7.02
C THR A 327 -2.34 4.24 -8.35
N LEU A 328 -1.14 4.33 -8.90
CA LEU A 328 -0.85 4.97 -10.18
C LEU A 328 -1.45 4.18 -11.37
N PRO A 329 -1.62 4.80 -12.56
CA PRO A 329 -1.95 4.08 -13.77
C PRO A 329 -0.93 2.99 -14.10
N THR A 330 -1.38 1.84 -14.60
CA THR A 330 -0.52 0.70 -14.95
C THR A 330 0.51 1.04 -16.04
N ASP A 331 0.20 1.99 -16.90
CA ASP A 331 1.02 2.44 -18.04
C ASP A 331 1.85 3.70 -17.74
N ILE A 332 1.96 4.10 -16.46
CA ILE A 332 2.77 5.26 -16.08
C ILE A 332 4.23 5.10 -16.53
N PRO A 333 4.84 6.12 -17.16
CA PRO A 333 6.24 6.06 -17.53
C PRO A 333 7.14 5.94 -16.29
N TYR A 334 7.99 4.93 -16.24
CA TYR A 334 8.93 4.74 -15.13
C TYR A 334 9.89 5.92 -14.96
N ASP A 335 10.17 6.65 -16.06
CA ASP A 335 11.00 7.87 -16.00
C ASP A 335 10.36 8.96 -15.12
N ASN A 336 9.04 9.05 -15.09
CA ASN A 336 8.35 10.01 -14.24
C ASN A 336 8.51 9.64 -12.74
N ILE A 337 8.37 8.36 -12.42
CA ILE A 337 8.60 7.86 -11.04
C ILE A 337 10.07 8.08 -10.65
N ARG A 338 11.02 7.75 -11.55
CA ARG A 338 12.46 8.00 -11.31
C ARG A 338 12.75 9.47 -11.08
N ALA A 339 12.15 10.36 -11.88
CA ALA A 339 12.32 11.81 -11.71
C ALA A 339 11.84 12.29 -10.34
N ALA A 340 10.69 11.79 -9.87
CA ALA A 340 10.18 12.11 -8.53
C ALA A 340 11.11 11.62 -7.42
N ILE A 341 11.61 10.37 -7.50
CA ILE A 341 12.55 9.79 -6.55
C ILE A 341 13.88 10.56 -6.56
N GLU A 342 14.45 10.85 -7.74
CA GLU A 342 15.70 11.62 -7.87
C GLU A 342 15.56 13.02 -7.28
N ALA A 343 14.39 13.64 -7.42
CA ALA A 343 14.13 14.97 -6.86
C ALA A 343 14.20 14.98 -5.33
N THR A 344 13.72 13.93 -4.63
CA THR A 344 13.86 13.86 -3.17
C THR A 344 15.32 13.81 -2.73
N ARG A 345 16.22 13.22 -3.55
CA ARG A 345 17.65 13.11 -3.23
C ARG A 345 18.40 14.43 -3.31
N LYS A 346 17.84 15.41 -4.04
CA LYS A 346 18.40 16.77 -4.16
C LYS A 346 18.05 17.66 -2.99
N HIS A 347 17.07 17.25 -2.17
CA HIS A 347 16.57 18.00 -1.03
C HIS A 347 16.88 17.27 0.28
N ALA A 348 18.04 17.57 0.88
CA ALA A 348 18.32 17.17 2.26
C ALA A 348 17.39 17.91 3.24
N ARG A 349 17.01 17.29 4.33
CA ARG A 349 16.22 17.95 5.41
C ARG A 349 17.07 18.88 6.22
#